data_2c3d0d2aa2fa8eb0ccb1ba7fafb36921
#
_entry.id   2c3d0d2aa2fa8eb0ccb1ba7fafb36921
#
_cell.length_a   1.000
_cell.length_b   1.000
_cell.length_c   1.000
_cell.angle_alpha   90.00
_cell.angle_beta   90.00
_cell.angle_gamma   90.00
#
_symmetry.space_group_name_H-M   'P 1'
#
loop_
_entity.id
_entity.type
_entity.pdbx_description
1 polymer ?
#
loop_
_entity_poly.entity_id
_entity_poly.type
_entity_poly.pdbx_seq_one_letter_code
_entity_poly.pdbx_strand_id
1 'polypeptide(L)'
;MIKTFNEMMALNLTGHISKNPSFKRDKRTGELVKVGELEYLNWADCLALLHENGAEKVLFGNERTDAGELLFMNNGVLPFLRVFVEIDGDRRALDYPLIDGSKDITMEKAVQSDLHNATQRAFVKCVAINWGLGLSLWQKEDADDQKAKDDQTIIENSNIYAIKTRIERRVTELLKRGMDMSDILASVGMRDAQFKKVMNSYFDMIALLEERLMQL
;
A
#
# COMPACT_ATOMS: atom_id res chain seq x y z
N MET A 1 -0.93 -36.99 6.94
CA MET A 1 -2.00 -35.96 7.19
C MET A 1 -1.34 -34.68 7.60
N ILE A 2 -1.67 -33.58 6.94
CA ILE A 2 -1.13 -32.26 7.25
C ILE A 2 -1.48 -31.84 8.67
N LYS A 3 -0.57 -31.10 9.34
CA LYS A 3 -0.81 -30.52 10.67
C LYS A 3 -2.01 -29.57 10.66
N THR A 4 -2.62 -29.40 11.82
CA THR A 4 -3.73 -28.45 12.00
C THR A 4 -3.29 -27.01 11.78
N PHE A 5 -4.25 -26.11 11.55
CA PHE A 5 -4.00 -24.67 11.36
C PHE A 5 -3.14 -24.07 12.50
N ASN A 6 -3.47 -24.38 13.75
CA ASN A 6 -2.75 -23.85 14.91
C ASN A 6 -1.31 -24.39 15.01
N GLU A 7 -1.11 -25.65 14.68
CA GLU A 7 0.23 -26.25 14.66
C GLU A 7 1.08 -25.67 13.54
N MET A 8 0.51 -25.44 12.36
CA MET A 8 1.19 -24.79 11.24
C MET A 8 1.52 -23.32 11.54
N MET A 9 0.61 -22.60 12.18
CA MET A 9 0.84 -21.20 12.58
C MET A 9 1.95 -21.08 13.65
N ALA A 10 2.13 -22.08 14.49
CA ALA A 10 3.14 -22.12 15.54
C ALA A 10 4.52 -22.59 15.07
N LEU A 11 4.70 -22.93 13.79
CA LEU A 11 5.99 -23.38 13.26
C LEU A 11 7.07 -22.29 13.38
N ASN A 12 8.25 -22.72 13.79
CA ASN A 12 9.42 -21.85 13.76
C ASN A 12 9.94 -21.75 12.31
N LEU A 13 9.82 -20.57 11.73
CA LEU A 13 10.24 -20.29 10.36
C LEU A 13 11.69 -19.76 10.26
N THR A 14 12.46 -19.77 11.35
CA THR A 14 13.87 -19.34 11.34
C THR A 14 14.65 -20.17 10.32
N GLY A 15 15.32 -19.49 9.39
CA GLY A 15 16.05 -20.14 8.29
C GLY A 15 15.27 -20.28 6.97
N HIS A 16 13.94 -20.09 7.00
CA HIS A 16 13.08 -20.09 5.82
C HIS A 16 12.57 -18.70 5.43
N ILE A 17 12.89 -17.68 6.26
CA ILE A 17 12.49 -16.30 6.01
C ILE A 17 13.49 -15.63 5.09
N SER A 18 13.01 -15.18 3.95
CA SER A 18 13.75 -14.31 3.05
C SER A 18 13.53 -12.84 3.43
N LYS A 19 14.55 -12.00 3.20
CA LYS A 19 14.50 -10.56 3.51
C LYS A 19 14.80 -9.74 2.27
N ASN A 20 13.89 -8.83 1.93
CA ASN A 20 14.12 -7.85 0.89
C ASN A 20 14.20 -6.46 1.49
N PRO A 21 15.21 -5.65 1.13
CA PRO A 21 15.26 -4.26 1.57
C PRO A 21 14.09 -3.48 0.99
N SER A 22 13.39 -2.76 1.85
CA SER A 22 12.34 -1.83 1.46
C SER A 22 12.93 -0.44 1.29
N PHE A 23 12.63 0.22 0.17
CA PHE A 23 13.12 1.56 -0.14
C PHE A 23 11.95 2.53 -0.32
N LYS A 24 12.13 3.75 0.17
CA LYS A 24 11.22 4.86 -0.08
C LYS A 24 11.98 6.01 -0.74
N ARG A 25 11.35 6.68 -1.70
CA ARG A 25 11.94 7.88 -2.29
C ARG A 25 11.77 9.05 -1.31
N ASP A 26 12.86 9.65 -0.89
CA ASP A 26 12.84 10.90 -0.12
C ASP A 26 12.21 12.00 -0.99
N LYS A 27 11.13 12.63 -0.50
CA LYS A 27 10.39 13.67 -1.25
C LYS A 27 11.22 14.93 -1.48
N ARG A 28 12.23 15.22 -0.64
CA ARG A 28 13.06 16.43 -0.71
C ARG A 28 14.25 16.25 -1.62
N THR A 29 14.96 15.11 -1.53
CA THR A 29 16.17 14.85 -2.31
C THR A 29 15.93 14.05 -3.57
N GLY A 30 14.79 13.31 -3.64
CA GLY A 30 14.48 12.39 -4.72
C GLY A 30 15.24 11.05 -4.64
N GLU A 31 16.10 10.88 -3.63
CA GLU A 31 16.93 9.69 -3.46
C GLU A 31 16.14 8.52 -2.87
N LEU A 32 16.58 7.29 -3.18
CA LEU A 32 16.02 6.08 -2.57
C LEU A 32 16.71 5.83 -1.22
N VAL A 33 15.95 5.93 -0.14
CA VAL A 33 16.41 5.66 1.22
C VAL A 33 15.86 4.32 1.69
N LYS A 34 16.74 3.45 2.23
CA LYS A 34 16.30 2.18 2.84
C LYS A 34 15.50 2.51 4.11
N VAL A 35 14.23 2.07 4.15
CA VAL A 35 13.31 2.31 5.27
C VAL A 35 13.06 1.09 6.15
N GLY A 36 13.46 -0.10 5.69
CA GLY A 36 13.29 -1.32 6.45
C GLY A 36 13.67 -2.56 5.65
N GLU A 37 13.23 -3.69 6.13
CA GLU A 37 13.33 -4.99 5.46
C GLU A 37 11.97 -5.67 5.52
N LEU A 38 11.49 -6.13 4.36
CA LEU A 38 10.30 -6.96 4.26
C LEU A 38 10.71 -8.42 4.48
N GLU A 39 10.18 -9.03 5.52
CA GLU A 39 10.35 -10.45 5.81
C GLU A 39 9.23 -11.24 5.16
N TYR A 40 9.55 -12.27 4.41
CA TYR A 40 8.55 -13.10 3.74
C TYR A 40 9.00 -14.56 3.63
N LEU A 41 8.02 -15.46 3.56
CA LEU A 41 8.21 -16.85 3.20
C LEU A 41 8.13 -16.95 1.68
N ASN A 42 9.20 -17.42 1.03
CA ASN A 42 9.13 -17.63 -0.41
C ASN A 42 8.30 -18.88 -0.75
N TRP A 43 7.82 -18.96 -1.99
CA TRP A 43 6.93 -20.05 -2.40
C TRP A 43 7.55 -21.43 -2.33
N ALA A 44 8.86 -21.55 -2.58
CA ALA A 44 9.57 -22.84 -2.57
C ALA A 44 9.73 -23.36 -1.13
N ASP A 45 10.12 -22.48 -0.18
CA ASP A 45 10.18 -22.82 1.23
C ASP A 45 8.79 -23.12 1.78
N CYS A 46 7.76 -22.38 1.34
CA CYS A 46 6.37 -22.66 1.71
C CYS A 46 5.96 -24.07 1.27
N LEU A 47 6.26 -24.45 0.02
CA LEU A 47 5.96 -25.79 -0.51
C LEU A 47 6.73 -26.88 0.25
N ALA A 48 8.02 -26.68 0.52
CA ALA A 48 8.84 -27.62 1.28
C ALA A 48 8.28 -27.83 2.69
N LEU A 49 7.98 -26.75 3.40
CA LEU A 49 7.39 -26.81 4.74
C LEU A 49 6.02 -27.49 4.78
N LEU A 50 5.19 -27.34 3.76
CA LEU A 50 3.93 -28.09 3.66
C LEU A 50 4.19 -29.60 3.63
N HIS A 51 5.11 -30.06 2.79
CA HIS A 51 5.45 -31.47 2.71
C HIS A 51 6.13 -32.01 3.99
N GLU A 52 7.04 -31.25 4.58
CA GLU A 52 7.71 -31.60 5.85
C GLU A 52 6.69 -31.71 7.02
N ASN A 53 5.57 -31.00 6.92
CA ASN A 53 4.52 -31.01 7.94
C ASN A 53 3.29 -31.83 7.56
N GLY A 54 3.47 -32.80 6.66
CA GLY A 54 2.53 -33.90 6.43
C GLY A 54 1.59 -33.75 5.25
N ALA A 55 1.77 -32.73 4.38
CA ALA A 55 1.07 -32.68 3.11
C ALA A 55 1.63 -33.73 2.15
N GLU A 56 0.79 -34.63 1.65
CA GLU A 56 1.20 -35.65 0.67
C GLU A 56 1.17 -35.06 -0.75
N LYS A 57 0.16 -34.26 -1.05
CA LYS A 57 -0.03 -33.68 -2.37
C LYS A 57 -0.37 -32.19 -2.26
N VAL A 58 0.40 -31.35 -2.93
CA VAL A 58 0.14 -29.91 -3.04
C VAL A 58 0.05 -29.52 -4.51
N LEU A 59 -1.08 -28.94 -4.90
CA LEU A 59 -1.32 -28.38 -6.23
C LEU A 59 -1.66 -26.91 -6.09
N PHE A 60 -1.15 -26.07 -6.98
CA PHE A 60 -1.58 -24.69 -7.07
C PHE A 60 -1.48 -24.18 -8.51
N GLY A 61 -2.23 -23.15 -8.82
CA GLY A 61 -2.23 -22.54 -10.13
C GLY A 61 -3.29 -21.45 -10.24
N ASN A 62 -3.40 -20.90 -11.44
CA ASN A 62 -4.37 -19.87 -11.74
C ASN A 62 -5.66 -20.49 -12.30
N GLU A 63 -6.80 -20.07 -11.76
CA GLU A 63 -8.08 -20.31 -12.41
C GLU A 63 -8.20 -19.42 -13.66
N ARG A 64 -9.10 -19.82 -14.55
CA ARG A 64 -9.38 -19.07 -15.77
C ARG A 64 -10.81 -18.58 -15.74
N THR A 65 -11.05 -17.46 -16.42
CA THR A 65 -12.40 -16.99 -16.70
C THR A 65 -13.12 -17.97 -17.64
N ASP A 66 -14.43 -17.84 -17.81
CA ASP A 66 -15.22 -18.64 -18.77
C ASP A 66 -14.71 -18.45 -20.22
N ALA A 67 -14.09 -17.30 -20.52
CA ALA A 67 -13.43 -17.03 -21.79
C ALA A 67 -12.02 -17.64 -21.91
N GLY A 68 -11.52 -18.31 -20.86
CA GLY A 68 -10.19 -18.94 -20.83
C GLY A 68 -9.04 -17.97 -20.48
N GLU A 69 -9.34 -16.74 -20.12
CA GLU A 69 -8.35 -15.73 -19.73
C GLU A 69 -7.85 -15.98 -18.30
N LEU A 70 -6.60 -15.57 -18.00
CA LEU A 70 -6.01 -15.68 -16.66
C LEU A 70 -6.44 -14.54 -15.73
N LEU A 71 -6.72 -13.36 -16.28
CA LEU A 71 -7.02 -12.17 -15.50
C LEU A 71 -8.52 -11.97 -15.41
N PHE A 72 -8.96 -11.78 -14.17
CA PHE A 72 -10.31 -11.35 -13.83
C PHE A 72 -10.31 -9.82 -13.66
N MET A 73 -11.46 -9.19 -13.91
CA MET A 73 -11.62 -7.74 -13.75
C MET A 73 -12.53 -7.43 -12.56
N ASN A 74 -12.03 -6.65 -11.64
CA ASN A 74 -12.85 -6.11 -10.55
C ASN A 74 -13.53 -4.82 -11.04
N ASN A 75 -14.85 -4.84 -11.20
CA ASN A 75 -15.66 -3.70 -11.65
C ASN A 75 -15.14 -3.02 -12.95
N GLY A 76 -14.44 -3.78 -13.80
CA GLY A 76 -13.88 -3.28 -15.05
C GLY A 76 -12.68 -2.34 -14.92
N VAL A 77 -12.08 -2.21 -13.74
CA VAL A 77 -11.01 -1.22 -13.49
C VAL A 77 -9.64 -1.87 -13.34
N LEU A 78 -9.48 -2.78 -12.37
CA LEU A 78 -8.17 -3.37 -12.08
C LEU A 78 -8.20 -4.89 -12.24
N PRO A 79 -7.16 -5.47 -12.85
CA PRO A 79 -7.05 -6.91 -13.01
C PRO A 79 -6.60 -7.58 -11.71
N PHE A 80 -7.08 -8.81 -11.51
CA PHE A 80 -6.62 -9.71 -10.46
C PHE A 80 -6.49 -11.15 -10.97
N LEU A 81 -5.67 -11.94 -10.29
CA LEU A 81 -5.58 -13.38 -10.48
C LEU A 81 -6.45 -14.09 -9.46
N ARG A 82 -7.13 -15.16 -9.87
CA ARG A 82 -7.71 -16.13 -8.94
C ARG A 82 -6.81 -17.34 -8.86
N VAL A 83 -6.12 -17.46 -7.72
CA VAL A 83 -5.18 -18.55 -7.48
C VAL A 83 -5.82 -19.60 -6.62
N PHE A 84 -5.80 -20.85 -7.07
CA PHE A 84 -6.21 -21.98 -6.25
C PHE A 84 -5.00 -22.67 -5.61
N VAL A 85 -5.23 -23.20 -4.43
CA VAL A 85 -4.33 -24.11 -3.72
C VAL A 85 -5.14 -25.31 -3.27
N GLU A 86 -4.62 -26.50 -3.53
CA GLU A 86 -5.23 -27.75 -3.10
C GLU A 86 -4.19 -28.58 -2.33
N ILE A 87 -4.48 -28.91 -1.08
CA ILE A 87 -3.63 -29.73 -0.23
C ILE A 87 -4.43 -30.95 0.19
N ASP A 88 -3.96 -32.15 -0.22
CA ASP A 88 -4.58 -33.43 0.10
C ASP A 88 -6.09 -33.50 -0.20
N GLY A 89 -6.54 -32.79 -1.27
CA GLY A 89 -7.94 -32.72 -1.70
C GLY A 89 -8.74 -31.58 -1.10
N ASP A 90 -8.24 -30.85 -0.11
CA ASP A 90 -8.86 -29.58 0.35
C ASP A 90 -8.41 -28.43 -0.57
N ARG A 91 -9.35 -27.95 -1.41
CA ARG A 91 -9.12 -26.89 -2.38
C ARG A 91 -9.68 -25.55 -1.89
N ARG A 92 -8.83 -24.53 -1.91
CA ARG A 92 -9.14 -23.15 -1.58
C ARG A 92 -8.72 -22.24 -2.74
N ALA A 93 -9.33 -21.06 -2.83
CA ALA A 93 -8.95 -20.06 -3.81
C ALA A 93 -8.86 -18.67 -3.17
N LEU A 94 -8.00 -17.83 -3.74
CA LEU A 94 -7.76 -16.46 -3.31
C LEU A 94 -7.67 -15.54 -4.52
N ASP A 95 -8.43 -14.44 -4.49
CA ASP A 95 -8.28 -13.35 -5.46
C ASP A 95 -7.10 -12.47 -5.03
N TYR A 96 -6.15 -12.27 -5.93
CA TYR A 96 -4.92 -11.52 -5.65
C TYR A 96 -4.69 -10.42 -6.69
N PRO A 97 -4.51 -9.15 -6.27
CA PRO A 97 -4.27 -8.05 -7.19
C PRO A 97 -2.93 -8.17 -7.88
N LEU A 98 -2.81 -7.58 -9.08
CA LEU A 98 -1.51 -7.34 -9.69
C LEU A 98 -0.93 -6.04 -9.13
N ILE A 99 0.21 -6.13 -8.45
CA ILE A 99 0.86 -5.00 -7.80
C ILE A 99 2.36 -4.98 -8.10
N ASP A 100 2.89 -3.76 -8.30
CA ASP A 100 4.32 -3.45 -8.29
C ASP A 100 4.65 -2.59 -7.06
N GLY A 101 5.27 -3.19 -6.06
CA GLY A 101 5.40 -2.61 -4.73
C GLY A 101 4.03 -2.34 -4.10
N SER A 102 3.68 -1.06 -3.93
CA SER A 102 2.37 -0.63 -3.40
C SER A 102 1.40 -0.09 -4.47
N LYS A 103 1.73 -0.24 -5.77
CA LYS A 103 0.94 0.32 -6.86
C LYS A 103 0.23 -0.76 -7.63
N ASP A 104 -1.05 -0.53 -7.91
CA ASP A 104 -1.82 -1.38 -8.80
C ASP A 104 -1.28 -1.33 -10.23
N ILE A 105 -1.21 -2.50 -10.87
CA ILE A 105 -0.83 -2.66 -12.26
C ILE A 105 -2.11 -2.77 -13.10
N THR A 106 -2.24 -1.90 -14.11
CA THR A 106 -3.37 -1.97 -15.06
C THR A 106 -3.15 -3.08 -16.10
N MET A 107 -4.24 -3.54 -16.75
CA MET A 107 -4.18 -4.56 -17.81
C MET A 107 -3.14 -4.25 -18.89
N GLU A 108 -3.06 -2.98 -19.32
CA GLU A 108 -2.15 -2.55 -20.38
C GLU A 108 -0.67 -2.63 -20.00
N LYS A 109 -0.37 -2.58 -18.70
CA LYS A 109 0.99 -2.58 -18.14
C LYS A 109 1.42 -3.93 -17.61
N ALA A 110 0.49 -4.86 -17.45
CA ALA A 110 0.76 -6.19 -16.91
C ALA A 110 1.66 -7.00 -17.85
N VAL A 111 2.75 -7.51 -17.33
CA VAL A 111 3.68 -8.38 -18.05
C VAL A 111 3.74 -9.77 -17.41
N GLN A 112 4.32 -10.74 -18.11
CA GLN A 112 4.40 -12.15 -17.66
C GLN A 112 5.03 -12.31 -16.28
N SER A 113 6.04 -11.52 -15.96
CA SER A 113 6.69 -11.55 -14.64
C SER A 113 5.75 -11.12 -13.52
N ASP A 114 4.85 -10.17 -13.77
CA ASP A 114 3.89 -9.71 -12.77
C ASP A 114 2.88 -10.80 -12.44
N LEU A 115 2.38 -11.51 -13.47
CA LEU A 115 1.48 -12.65 -13.27
C LEU A 115 2.17 -13.78 -12.49
N HIS A 116 3.41 -14.08 -12.84
CA HIS A 116 4.19 -15.11 -12.16
C HIS A 116 4.42 -14.76 -10.68
N ASN A 117 4.87 -13.54 -10.40
CA ASN A 117 5.10 -13.05 -9.05
C ASN A 117 3.80 -13.01 -8.23
N ALA A 118 2.71 -12.52 -8.83
CA ALA A 118 1.41 -12.47 -8.18
C ALA A 118 0.90 -13.88 -7.85
N THR A 119 1.06 -14.86 -8.76
CA THR A 119 0.70 -16.26 -8.52
C THR A 119 1.45 -16.85 -7.33
N GLN A 120 2.76 -16.63 -7.24
CA GLN A 120 3.58 -17.13 -6.14
C GLN A 120 3.21 -16.48 -4.80
N ARG A 121 3.01 -15.17 -4.76
CA ARG A 121 2.58 -14.45 -3.56
C ARG A 121 1.18 -14.87 -3.13
N ALA A 122 0.26 -15.04 -4.09
CA ALA A 122 -1.09 -15.51 -3.82
C ALA A 122 -1.11 -16.93 -3.25
N PHE A 123 -0.26 -17.84 -3.78
CA PHE A 123 -0.07 -19.18 -3.23
C PHE A 123 0.29 -19.13 -1.74
N VAL A 124 1.36 -18.41 -1.39
CA VAL A 124 1.82 -18.30 0.01
C VAL A 124 0.77 -17.65 0.89
N LYS A 125 0.09 -16.60 0.43
CA LYS A 125 -0.99 -15.93 1.19
C LYS A 125 -2.20 -16.83 1.37
N CYS A 126 -2.59 -17.60 0.35
CA CYS A 126 -3.68 -18.56 0.44
C CYS A 126 -3.38 -19.65 1.46
N VAL A 127 -2.15 -20.19 1.46
CA VAL A 127 -1.67 -21.15 2.46
C VAL A 127 -1.70 -20.57 3.87
N ALA A 128 -1.23 -19.34 4.05
CA ALA A 128 -1.23 -18.67 5.34
C ALA A 128 -2.64 -18.50 5.91
N ILE A 129 -3.58 -18.05 5.08
CA ILE A 129 -4.96 -17.79 5.52
C ILE A 129 -5.72 -19.09 5.83
N ASN A 130 -5.55 -20.14 5.03
CA ASN A 130 -6.37 -21.35 5.14
C ASN A 130 -5.73 -22.46 5.97
N TRP A 131 -4.40 -22.52 6.03
CA TRP A 131 -3.67 -23.56 6.78
C TRP A 131 -2.72 -23.02 7.85
N GLY A 132 -2.56 -21.69 8.00
CA GLY A 132 -1.84 -21.06 9.09
C GLY A 132 -0.33 -20.84 8.85
N LEU A 133 0.28 -21.51 7.87
CA LEU A 133 1.72 -21.45 7.64
C LEU A 133 2.19 -20.04 7.25
N GLY A 134 3.02 -19.44 8.09
CA GLY A 134 3.57 -18.10 7.85
C GLY A 134 2.58 -16.95 8.07
N LEU A 135 1.41 -17.19 8.68
CA LEU A 135 0.40 -16.15 8.90
C LEU A 135 0.93 -14.94 9.69
N SER A 136 1.81 -15.17 10.65
CA SER A 136 2.41 -14.10 11.45
C SER A 136 3.23 -13.08 10.63
N LEU A 137 3.81 -13.50 9.49
CA LEU A 137 4.53 -12.61 8.59
C LEU A 137 3.59 -11.62 7.89
N TRP A 138 2.43 -12.11 7.44
CA TRP A 138 1.39 -11.26 6.83
C TRP A 138 0.77 -10.29 7.84
N GLN A 139 0.52 -10.75 9.08
CA GLN A 139 0.02 -9.88 10.16
C GLN A 139 1.01 -8.75 10.48
N LYS A 140 2.31 -9.04 10.45
CA LYS A 140 3.36 -8.03 10.65
C LYS A 140 3.43 -7.04 9.49
N GLU A 141 3.38 -7.53 8.23
CA GLU A 141 3.35 -6.68 7.04
C GLU A 141 2.16 -5.71 7.08
N ASP A 142 0.95 -6.21 7.37
CA ASP A 142 -0.25 -5.37 7.46
C ASP A 142 -0.15 -4.32 8.57
N ALA A 143 0.44 -4.66 9.72
CA ALA A 143 0.64 -3.73 10.84
C ALA A 143 1.68 -2.65 10.52
N ASP A 144 2.77 -3.00 9.85
CA ASP A 144 3.81 -2.06 9.42
C ASP A 144 3.29 -1.11 8.33
N ASP A 145 2.48 -1.61 7.39
CA ASP A 145 1.82 -0.79 6.37
C ASP A 145 0.81 0.19 6.98
N GLN A 146 0.02 -0.24 7.96
CA GLN A 146 -0.92 0.64 8.65
C GLN A 146 -0.19 1.73 9.42
N LYS A 147 0.86 1.37 10.17
CA LYS A 147 1.69 2.34 10.89
C LYS A 147 2.32 3.37 9.95
N ALA A 148 2.85 2.93 8.79
CA ALA A 148 3.43 3.84 7.82
C ALA A 148 2.39 4.82 7.24
N LYS A 149 1.14 4.39 7.02
CA LYS A 149 0.04 5.27 6.60
C LYS A 149 -0.33 6.27 7.70
N ASP A 150 -0.41 5.82 8.95
CA ASP A 150 -0.75 6.67 10.09
C ASP A 150 0.35 7.73 10.31
N ASP A 151 1.63 7.35 10.26
CA ASP A 151 2.77 8.27 10.38
C ASP A 151 2.77 9.30 9.23
N GLN A 152 2.48 8.88 8.00
CA GLN A 152 2.39 9.80 6.86
C GLN A 152 1.23 10.78 7.04
N THR A 153 0.07 10.33 7.49
CA THR A 153 -1.09 11.18 7.77
C THR A 153 -0.78 12.21 8.86
N ILE A 154 -0.06 11.82 9.93
CA ILE A 154 0.37 12.72 10.98
C ILE A 154 1.32 13.79 10.44
N ILE A 155 2.30 13.41 9.61
CA ILE A 155 3.25 14.35 8.99
C ILE A 155 2.53 15.33 8.07
N GLU A 156 1.62 14.86 7.23
CA GLU A 156 0.85 15.69 6.30
C GLU A 156 -0.02 16.70 7.07
N ASN A 157 -0.72 16.26 8.12
CA ASN A 157 -1.51 17.13 8.98
C ASN A 157 -0.66 18.18 9.71
N SER A 158 0.52 17.80 10.20
CA SER A 158 1.45 18.73 10.83
C SER A 158 1.96 19.80 9.85
N ASN A 159 2.27 19.40 8.61
CA ASN A 159 2.69 20.31 7.55
C ASN A 159 1.56 21.28 7.17
N ILE A 160 0.34 20.78 7.02
CA ILE A 160 -0.85 21.60 6.75
C ILE A 160 -1.06 22.63 7.87
N TYR A 161 -0.96 22.22 9.12
CA TYR A 161 -1.09 23.12 10.26
C TYR A 161 -0.01 24.22 10.26
N ALA A 162 1.23 23.86 10.01
CA ALA A 162 2.35 24.81 9.93
C ALA A 162 2.14 25.83 8.80
N ILE A 163 1.66 25.41 7.63
CA ILE A 163 1.35 26.31 6.49
C ILE A 163 0.19 27.24 6.87
N LYS A 164 -0.89 26.72 7.44
CA LYS A 164 -2.03 27.56 7.90
C LYS A 164 -1.58 28.65 8.87
N THR A 165 -0.75 28.31 9.84
CA THR A 165 -0.20 29.26 10.80
C THR A 165 0.63 30.35 10.11
N ARG A 166 1.44 30.00 9.09
CA ARG A 166 2.19 31.00 8.33
C ARG A 166 1.30 31.90 7.48
N ILE A 167 0.27 31.35 6.86
CA ILE A 167 -0.75 32.12 6.14
C ILE A 167 -1.44 33.13 7.07
N GLU A 168 -1.93 32.68 8.21
CA GLU A 168 -2.61 33.53 9.19
C GLU A 168 -1.72 34.66 9.70
N ARG A 169 -0.44 34.32 9.98
CA ARG A 169 0.56 35.34 10.37
C ARG A 169 0.77 36.35 9.26
N ARG A 170 0.93 35.90 8.01
CA ARG A 170 1.14 36.81 6.87
C ARG A 170 -0.06 37.73 6.62
N VAL A 171 -1.27 37.18 6.65
CA VAL A 171 -2.49 37.99 6.54
C VAL A 171 -2.55 39.03 7.67
N THR A 172 -2.22 38.66 8.89
CA THR A 172 -2.19 39.59 10.04
C THR A 172 -1.14 40.71 9.84
N GLU A 173 0.01 40.41 9.28
CA GLU A 173 1.05 41.39 8.95
C GLU A 173 0.58 42.39 7.88
N LEU A 174 -0.11 41.92 6.83
CA LEU A 174 -0.64 42.78 5.77
C LEU A 174 -1.76 43.70 6.29
N LEU A 175 -2.65 43.19 7.14
CA LEU A 175 -3.68 44.00 7.82
C LEU A 175 -3.04 45.08 8.70
N LYS A 176 -1.97 44.79 9.45
CA LYS A 176 -1.21 45.76 10.24
C LYS A 176 -0.53 46.84 9.39
N ARG A 177 -0.23 46.55 8.13
CA ARG A 177 0.33 47.52 7.15
C ARG A 177 -0.75 48.39 6.52
N GLY A 178 -2.02 48.24 6.90
CA GLY A 178 -3.16 49.03 6.45
C GLY A 178 -3.86 48.51 5.19
N MET A 179 -3.57 47.26 4.76
CA MET A 179 -4.34 46.62 3.70
C MET A 179 -5.65 46.09 4.27
N ASP A 180 -6.76 46.19 3.53
CA ASP A 180 -8.01 45.56 3.89
C ASP A 180 -8.03 44.08 3.47
N MET A 181 -8.80 43.24 4.18
CA MET A 181 -8.93 41.82 3.86
C MET A 181 -9.41 41.58 2.42
N SER A 182 -10.32 42.44 1.93
CA SER A 182 -10.79 42.37 0.53
C SER A 182 -9.68 42.59 -0.48
N ASP A 183 -8.76 43.51 -0.21
CA ASP A 183 -7.62 43.81 -1.08
C ASP A 183 -6.58 42.69 -1.07
N ILE A 184 -6.31 42.11 0.12
CA ILE A 184 -5.44 40.96 0.27
C ILE A 184 -5.98 39.78 -0.54
N LEU A 185 -7.28 39.49 -0.41
CA LEU A 185 -7.92 38.39 -1.13
C LEU A 185 -7.98 38.62 -2.64
N ALA A 186 -8.25 39.86 -3.08
CA ALA A 186 -8.23 40.23 -4.49
C ALA A 186 -6.82 40.06 -5.10
N SER A 187 -5.76 40.42 -4.37
CA SER A 187 -4.37 40.29 -4.80
C SER A 187 -3.93 38.83 -5.04
N VAL A 188 -4.49 37.88 -4.28
CA VAL A 188 -4.27 36.43 -4.49
C VAL A 188 -5.32 35.78 -5.41
N GLY A 189 -6.23 36.57 -5.98
CA GLY A 189 -7.27 36.11 -6.91
C GLY A 189 -8.39 35.31 -6.25
N MET A 190 -8.74 35.62 -4.99
CA MET A 190 -9.74 34.90 -4.21
C MET A 190 -10.82 35.80 -3.65
N ARG A 191 -11.98 35.19 -3.33
CA ARG A 191 -13.03 35.77 -2.52
C ARG A 191 -13.04 35.15 -1.13
N ASP A 192 -13.64 35.81 -0.14
CA ASP A 192 -13.70 35.33 1.26
C ASP A 192 -14.19 33.87 1.39
N ALA A 193 -15.26 33.51 0.67
CA ALA A 193 -15.76 32.14 0.66
C ALA A 193 -14.76 31.11 0.09
N GLN A 194 -13.98 31.51 -0.93
CA GLN A 194 -12.95 30.66 -1.51
C GLN A 194 -11.76 30.51 -0.56
N PHE A 195 -11.34 31.61 0.08
CA PHE A 195 -10.28 31.58 1.08
C PHE A 195 -10.64 30.62 2.23
N LYS A 196 -11.84 30.74 2.82
CA LYS A 196 -12.31 29.83 3.86
C LYS A 196 -12.36 28.37 3.40
N LYS A 197 -12.77 28.14 2.15
CA LYS A 197 -12.78 26.81 1.55
C LYS A 197 -11.37 26.25 1.40
N VAL A 198 -10.41 27.05 0.91
CA VAL A 198 -9.01 26.66 0.74
C VAL A 198 -8.35 26.38 2.09
N MET A 199 -8.56 27.21 3.11
CA MET A 199 -8.05 26.99 4.47
C MET A 199 -8.56 25.71 5.12
N ASN A 200 -9.67 25.15 4.63
CA ASN A 200 -10.20 23.85 5.05
C ASN A 200 -9.93 22.71 4.05
N SER A 201 -9.07 22.96 3.04
CA SER A 201 -8.75 22.02 1.95
C SER A 201 -7.47 21.22 2.22
N TYR A 202 -7.14 20.37 1.25
CA TYR A 202 -5.94 19.58 1.22
C TYR A 202 -4.68 20.39 0.87
N PHE A 203 -3.52 19.80 1.15
CA PHE A 203 -2.19 20.37 1.13
C PHE A 203 -1.87 21.25 -0.10
N ASP A 204 -2.14 20.78 -1.31
CA ASP A 204 -1.72 21.49 -2.54
C ASP A 204 -2.37 22.87 -2.70
N MET A 205 -3.63 23.01 -2.35
CA MET A 205 -4.36 24.28 -2.45
C MET A 205 -3.89 25.28 -1.40
N ILE A 206 -3.55 24.80 -0.21
CA ILE A 206 -3.05 25.63 0.90
C ILE A 206 -1.62 26.10 0.60
N ALA A 207 -0.77 25.23 0.06
CA ALA A 207 0.59 25.59 -0.33
C ALA A 207 0.63 26.65 -1.43
N LEU A 208 -0.24 26.53 -2.44
CA LEU A 208 -0.38 27.55 -3.49
C LEU A 208 -0.88 28.90 -2.95
N LEU A 209 -1.79 28.90 -1.97
CA LEU A 209 -2.22 30.13 -1.32
C LEU A 209 -1.09 30.77 -0.53
N GLU A 210 -0.30 29.99 0.21
CA GLU A 210 0.87 30.49 0.93
C GLU A 210 1.85 31.16 -0.02
N GLU A 211 2.21 30.51 -1.13
CA GLU A 211 3.12 31.04 -2.13
C GLU A 211 2.65 32.40 -2.65
N ARG A 212 1.37 32.54 -3.01
CA ARG A 212 0.81 33.80 -3.50
C ARG A 212 0.83 34.91 -2.44
N LEU A 213 0.51 34.59 -1.20
CA LEU A 213 0.55 35.55 -0.09
C LEU A 213 1.96 36.02 0.26
N MET A 214 2.96 35.19 0.04
CA MET A 214 4.37 35.56 0.29
C MET A 214 4.94 36.51 -0.77
N GLN A 215 4.27 36.66 -1.91
CA GLN A 215 4.64 37.59 -2.97
C GLN A 215 4.09 39.04 -2.73
N LEU A 216 3.19 39.23 -1.79
CA LEU A 216 2.66 40.53 -1.36
C LEU A 216 3.54 41.14 -0.27
#